data_e15aedcd066ff231cd75ffd25278f1a8
#
_entry.id   e15aedcd066ff231cd75ffd25278f1a8
#
_cell.length_a   1.000
_cell.length_b   1.000
_cell.length_c   1.000
_cell.angle_alpha   90.00
_cell.angle_beta   90.00
_cell.angle_gamma   90.00
#
_symmetry.space_group_name_H-M   'P 1'
#
loop_
_entity.id
_entity.type
_entity.pdbx_description
1 polymer ?
#
loop_
_entity_poly.entity_id
_entity_poly.type
_entity_poly.pdbx_seq_one_letter_code
_entity_poly.pdbx_strand_id
1 'polypeptide(L)'
;IDNSWPSTFDEESDNIFEIENLKEIIIKIRNFKSTYKLKNSLAIDLYSLDSYPDWFVNQIEKTANVNISVVENNSEDGVVLSFQSSDFVLSLLANKYIDVESEIKRLNKKKEELNKSLEISNNRLSSDKFVQNAKQELIDQEKQNVQNLNSQIESINSTLKSLDN
;
A
#
# COMPACT_ATOMS: atom_id res chain seq x y z
N ILE A 1 55.01 -6.00 2.95
CA ILE A 1 53.82 -6.26 2.08
C ILE A 1 52.61 -5.92 2.94
N ASP A 2 52.12 -4.72 2.72
CA ASP A 2 50.96 -4.16 3.42
C ASP A 2 49.71 -4.74 2.75
N ASN A 3 49.05 -5.68 3.42
CA ASN A 3 47.80 -6.29 3.02
C ASN A 3 46.64 -5.51 3.67
N SER A 4 46.48 -4.25 3.32
CA SER A 4 45.24 -3.54 3.63
C SER A 4 44.20 -3.88 2.57
N TRP A 5 43.20 -4.67 2.96
CA TRP A 5 42.00 -4.82 2.17
C TRP A 5 41.31 -3.45 2.01
N PRO A 6 40.82 -3.11 0.81
CA PRO A 6 40.07 -1.86 0.64
C PRO A 6 38.81 -1.91 1.49
N SER A 7 38.61 -0.87 2.28
CA SER A 7 37.40 -0.66 3.09
C SER A 7 36.23 -0.15 2.22
N THR A 8 35.72 -0.98 1.34
CA THR A 8 34.64 -0.63 0.39
C THR A 8 33.32 -1.34 0.67
N PHE A 9 33.07 -1.74 1.92
CA PHE A 9 31.82 -2.42 2.28
C PHE A 9 30.68 -1.50 2.70
N ASP A 10 30.95 -0.23 3.00
CA ASP A 10 29.90 0.70 3.46
C ASP A 10 29.06 1.26 2.28
N GLU A 11 29.67 1.47 1.11
CA GLU A 11 28.95 1.97 -0.08
C GLU A 11 27.99 0.93 -0.70
N GLU A 12 28.24 -0.37 -0.53
CA GLU A 12 27.35 -1.42 -1.04
C GLU A 12 26.06 -1.55 -0.22
N SER A 13 26.10 -1.30 1.08
CA SER A 13 24.92 -1.40 1.95
C SER A 13 23.92 -0.28 1.67
N ASP A 14 24.39 0.94 1.45
CA ASP A 14 23.55 2.10 1.13
C ASP A 14 22.87 1.93 -0.25
N ASN A 15 23.59 1.44 -1.24
CA ASN A 15 23.04 1.15 -2.57
C ASN A 15 21.97 0.04 -2.55
N ILE A 16 22.14 -0.99 -1.74
CA ILE A 16 21.14 -2.07 -1.62
C ILE A 16 19.85 -1.53 -0.98
N PHE A 17 19.97 -0.73 0.07
CA PHE A 17 18.86 -0.10 0.74
C PHE A 17 18.05 0.83 -0.19
N GLU A 18 18.73 1.65 -0.98
CA GLU A 18 18.10 2.52 -1.97
C GLU A 18 17.37 1.73 -3.07
N ILE A 19 17.92 0.60 -3.51
CA ILE A 19 17.30 -0.27 -4.52
C ILE A 19 16.04 -0.97 -3.96
N GLU A 20 16.05 -1.37 -2.71
CA GLU A 20 14.87 -1.97 -2.07
C GLU A 20 13.74 -0.95 -1.92
N ASN A 21 14.04 0.27 -1.47
CA ASN A 21 13.09 1.37 -1.40
C ASN A 21 12.51 1.72 -2.78
N LEU A 22 13.35 1.77 -3.80
CA LEU A 22 12.94 1.98 -5.18
C LEU A 22 11.92 0.95 -5.65
N LYS A 23 12.19 -0.34 -5.42
CA LYS A 23 11.29 -1.44 -5.77
C LYS A 23 9.96 -1.31 -5.04
N GLU A 24 9.99 -1.02 -3.75
CA GLU A 24 8.79 -0.90 -2.93
C GLU A 24 7.88 0.24 -3.42
N ILE A 25 8.44 1.41 -3.69
CA ILE A 25 7.67 2.54 -4.23
C ILE A 25 7.06 2.21 -5.59
N ILE A 26 7.84 1.61 -6.50
CA ILE A 26 7.35 1.20 -7.82
C ILE A 26 6.19 0.21 -7.69
N ILE A 27 6.29 -0.76 -6.78
CA ILE A 27 5.22 -1.73 -6.52
C ILE A 27 3.97 -1.02 -6.00
N LYS A 28 4.10 -0.09 -5.04
CA LYS A 28 2.97 0.67 -4.49
C LYS A 28 2.26 1.50 -5.56
N ILE A 29 3.01 2.19 -6.43
CA ILE A 29 2.44 2.96 -7.54
C ILE A 29 1.71 2.05 -8.54
N ARG A 30 2.30 0.91 -8.91
CA ARG A 30 1.67 -0.05 -9.82
C ARG A 30 0.42 -0.67 -9.22
N ASN A 31 0.43 -0.98 -7.93
CA ASN A 31 -0.73 -1.48 -7.21
C ASN A 31 -1.85 -0.44 -7.20
N PHE A 32 -1.54 0.84 -6.98
CA PHE A 32 -2.51 1.93 -7.10
C PHE A 32 -3.13 1.95 -8.50
N LYS A 33 -2.32 2.00 -9.55
CA LYS A 33 -2.83 1.98 -10.94
C LYS A 33 -3.73 0.76 -11.22
N SER A 34 -3.32 -0.40 -10.76
CA SER A 34 -4.08 -1.65 -10.93
C SER A 34 -5.41 -1.64 -10.17
N THR A 35 -5.38 -1.20 -8.91
CA THR A 35 -6.56 -1.13 -8.04
C THR A 35 -7.64 -0.23 -8.62
N TYR A 36 -7.23 0.91 -9.16
CA TYR A 36 -8.15 1.88 -9.75
C TYR A 36 -8.31 1.74 -11.27
N LYS A 37 -7.80 0.65 -11.84
CA LYS A 37 -7.91 0.32 -13.28
C LYS A 37 -7.40 1.43 -14.20
N LEU A 38 -6.41 2.18 -13.76
CA LEU A 38 -5.76 3.19 -14.58
C LEU A 38 -4.93 2.51 -15.68
N LYS A 39 -4.99 3.05 -16.89
CA LYS A 39 -4.21 2.50 -18.01
C LYS A 39 -2.71 2.64 -17.73
N ASN A 40 -1.92 1.62 -18.04
CA ASN A 40 -0.47 1.69 -17.88
C ASN A 40 0.17 2.82 -18.73
N SER A 41 -0.47 3.19 -19.84
CA SER A 41 -0.06 4.33 -20.69
C SER A 41 -0.38 5.69 -20.08
N LEU A 42 -1.21 5.76 -19.05
CA LEU A 42 -1.51 7.00 -18.34
C LEU A 42 -0.35 7.34 -17.42
N ALA A 43 0.36 8.41 -17.71
CA ALA A 43 1.28 9.00 -16.74
C ALA A 43 0.48 9.65 -15.61
N ILE A 44 0.85 9.37 -14.36
CA ILE A 44 0.29 10.07 -13.20
C ILE A 44 1.34 11.03 -12.64
N ASP A 45 0.88 12.19 -12.20
CA ASP A 45 1.75 13.21 -11.64
C ASP A 45 1.88 12.98 -10.14
N LEU A 46 3.11 12.78 -9.70
CA LEU A 46 3.49 12.67 -8.30
C LEU A 46 4.27 13.91 -7.90
N TYR A 47 4.26 14.21 -6.63
CA TYR A 47 5.09 15.27 -6.07
C TYR A 47 5.78 14.81 -4.80
N SER A 48 6.89 15.48 -4.48
CA SER A 48 7.63 15.32 -3.22
C SER A 48 7.92 16.67 -2.62
N LEU A 49 8.02 16.74 -1.29
CA LEU A 49 8.52 17.90 -0.56
C LEU A 49 10.06 17.86 -0.45
N ASP A 50 10.65 16.68 -0.65
CA ASP A 50 12.08 16.45 -0.60
C ASP A 50 12.66 16.25 -2.00
N SER A 51 13.92 16.59 -2.16
CA SER A 51 14.69 16.32 -3.39
C SER A 51 15.37 14.96 -3.27
N TYR A 52 15.22 14.13 -4.28
CA TYR A 52 15.85 12.82 -4.35
C TYR A 52 16.90 12.76 -5.47
N PRO A 53 17.82 11.80 -5.45
CA PRO A 53 18.82 11.64 -6.51
C PRO A 53 18.17 11.45 -7.88
N ASP A 54 18.71 12.09 -8.92
CA ASP A 54 18.17 12.06 -10.27
C ASP A 54 18.00 10.63 -10.82
N TRP A 55 18.95 9.74 -10.52
CA TRP A 55 18.86 8.34 -10.95
C TRP A 55 17.64 7.63 -10.36
N PHE A 56 17.31 7.90 -9.07
CA PHE A 56 16.17 7.33 -8.35
C PHE A 56 14.86 7.83 -8.98
N VAL A 57 14.72 9.13 -9.16
CA VAL A 57 13.56 9.77 -9.79
C VAL A 57 13.36 9.22 -11.22
N ASN A 58 14.39 9.29 -12.05
CA ASN A 58 14.35 8.80 -13.44
C ASN A 58 13.95 7.32 -13.54
N GLN A 59 14.40 6.49 -12.59
CA GLN A 59 14.07 5.08 -12.59
C GLN A 59 12.60 4.83 -12.25
N ILE A 60 12.03 5.57 -11.29
CA ILE A 60 10.61 5.50 -10.96
C ILE A 60 9.76 5.97 -12.12
N GLU A 61 10.08 7.14 -12.69
CA GLU A 61 9.34 7.73 -13.81
C GLU A 61 9.24 6.75 -14.99
N LYS A 62 10.37 6.21 -15.43
CA LYS A 62 10.41 5.26 -16.53
C LYS A 62 9.70 3.94 -16.22
N THR A 63 9.87 3.42 -14.99
CA THR A 63 9.42 2.07 -14.65
C THR A 63 7.94 2.04 -14.27
N ALA A 64 7.44 3.08 -13.63
CA ALA A 64 6.04 3.19 -13.20
C ALA A 64 5.18 4.05 -14.14
N ASN A 65 5.78 4.70 -15.15
CA ASN A 65 5.15 5.68 -16.03
C ASN A 65 4.46 6.78 -15.24
N VAL A 66 5.26 7.57 -14.53
CA VAL A 66 4.82 8.71 -13.71
C VAL A 66 5.68 9.91 -14.02
N ASN A 67 5.20 11.11 -13.68
CA ASN A 67 5.98 12.33 -13.64
C ASN A 67 6.20 12.72 -12.18
N ILE A 68 7.41 13.07 -11.79
CA ILE A 68 7.73 13.47 -10.42
C ILE A 68 8.20 14.92 -10.41
N SER A 69 7.60 15.73 -9.53
CA SER A 69 7.99 17.13 -9.32
C SER A 69 8.28 17.38 -7.84
N VAL A 70 9.27 18.21 -7.57
CA VAL A 70 9.54 18.72 -6.21
C VAL A 70 8.76 20.00 -6.02
N VAL A 71 8.02 20.10 -4.92
CA VAL A 71 7.21 21.27 -4.56
C VAL A 71 7.56 21.75 -3.16
N GLU A 72 7.52 23.06 -2.93
CA GLU A 72 7.82 23.61 -1.60
C GLU A 72 6.69 23.35 -0.59
N ASN A 73 5.47 23.33 -1.06
CA ASN A 73 4.30 22.95 -0.27
C ASN A 73 3.19 22.41 -1.17
N ASN A 74 2.28 21.65 -0.61
CA ASN A 74 1.08 21.24 -1.33
C ASN A 74 -0.04 22.24 -1.01
N SER A 75 -0.31 23.12 -1.97
CA SER A 75 -1.38 24.14 -1.88
C SER A 75 -2.65 23.76 -2.66
N GLU A 76 -2.68 22.59 -3.31
CA GLU A 76 -3.86 22.14 -4.06
C GLU A 76 -4.87 21.47 -3.10
N ASP A 77 -6.14 21.90 -3.20
CA ASP A 77 -7.24 21.28 -2.46
C ASP A 77 -7.55 19.89 -3.02
N GLY A 78 -7.60 18.90 -2.14
CA GLY A 78 -7.95 17.55 -2.51
C GLY A 78 -7.36 16.48 -1.61
N VAL A 79 -7.77 15.24 -1.84
CA VAL A 79 -7.30 14.09 -1.10
C VAL A 79 -5.89 13.71 -1.56
N VAL A 80 -4.95 13.71 -0.63
CA VAL A 80 -3.55 13.36 -0.87
C VAL A 80 -3.31 11.90 -0.50
N LEU A 81 -2.84 11.11 -1.47
CA LEU A 81 -2.35 9.76 -1.23
C LEU A 81 -0.83 9.75 -1.31
N SER A 82 -0.18 9.07 -0.37
CA SER A 82 1.28 8.99 -0.32
C SER A 82 1.78 7.55 -0.49
N PHE A 83 2.84 7.42 -1.27
CA PHE A 83 3.63 6.19 -1.44
C PHE A 83 4.93 6.38 -0.65
N GLN A 84 5.04 5.68 0.46
CA GLN A 84 6.19 5.80 1.35
C GLN A 84 7.00 4.51 1.37
N SER A 85 8.32 4.63 1.35
CA SER A 85 9.28 3.57 1.66
C SER A 85 10.45 4.18 2.40
N SER A 86 10.64 3.78 3.66
CA SER A 86 11.61 4.38 4.59
C SER A 86 11.55 5.92 4.56
N ASP A 87 12.59 6.58 4.06
CA ASP A 87 12.70 8.03 4.00
C ASP A 87 12.15 8.64 2.69
N PHE A 88 11.70 7.81 1.75
CA PHE A 88 11.17 8.26 0.46
C PHE A 88 9.65 8.39 0.51
N VAL A 89 9.15 9.58 0.21
CA VAL A 89 7.71 9.86 0.17
C VAL A 89 7.35 10.55 -1.14
N LEU A 90 6.52 9.89 -1.94
CA LEU A 90 5.92 10.47 -3.13
C LEU A 90 4.41 10.56 -2.93
N SER A 91 3.82 11.68 -3.28
CA SER A 91 2.39 11.95 -3.07
C SER A 91 1.69 12.29 -4.37
N LEU A 92 0.38 12.05 -4.41
CA LEU A 92 -0.48 12.47 -5.52
C LEU A 92 -1.81 13.00 -5.00
N LEU A 93 -2.47 13.83 -5.81
CA LEU A 93 -3.84 14.25 -5.61
C LEU A 93 -4.78 13.20 -6.20
N ALA A 94 -5.43 12.41 -5.32
CA ALA A 94 -6.28 11.30 -5.71
C ALA A 94 -7.45 11.72 -6.60
N ASN A 95 -8.04 12.88 -6.32
CA ASN A 95 -9.18 13.44 -7.06
C ASN A 95 -8.91 13.65 -8.57
N LYS A 96 -7.65 13.77 -8.99
CA LYS A 96 -7.27 13.86 -10.39
C LYS A 96 -7.44 12.54 -11.15
N TYR A 97 -7.44 11.39 -10.44
CA TYR A 97 -7.36 10.07 -11.05
C TYR A 97 -8.51 9.13 -10.67
N ILE A 98 -9.16 9.37 -9.53
CA ILE A 98 -10.25 8.54 -9.02
C ILE A 98 -11.40 9.41 -8.50
N ASP A 99 -12.61 8.87 -8.60
CA ASP A 99 -13.78 9.43 -7.90
C ASP A 99 -13.71 8.98 -6.42
N VAL A 100 -13.17 9.85 -5.59
CA VAL A 100 -12.91 9.57 -4.16
C VAL A 100 -14.21 9.26 -3.43
N GLU A 101 -15.31 9.99 -3.68
CA GLU A 101 -16.59 9.75 -3.01
C GLU A 101 -17.17 8.38 -3.35
N SER A 102 -17.15 8.03 -4.63
CA SER A 102 -17.60 6.71 -5.09
C SER A 102 -16.75 5.59 -4.51
N GLU A 103 -15.43 5.80 -4.38
CA GLU A 103 -14.53 4.82 -3.79
C GLU A 103 -14.78 4.66 -2.28
N ILE A 104 -14.98 5.74 -1.53
CA ILE A 104 -15.35 5.67 -0.12
C ILE A 104 -16.65 4.89 0.07
N LYS A 105 -17.68 5.15 -0.76
CA LYS A 105 -18.95 4.40 -0.72
C LYS A 105 -18.74 2.92 -0.99
N ARG A 106 -17.92 2.60 -2.00
CA ARG A 106 -17.59 1.21 -2.37
C ARG A 106 -16.86 0.47 -1.24
N LEU A 107 -15.87 1.13 -0.63
CA LEU A 107 -15.10 0.56 0.47
C LEU A 107 -15.94 0.35 1.73
N ASN A 108 -16.81 1.30 2.08
CA ASN A 108 -17.73 1.14 3.21
C ASN A 108 -18.68 -0.04 3.00
N LYS A 109 -19.26 -0.17 1.81
CA LYS A 109 -20.11 -1.34 1.47
C LYS A 109 -19.34 -2.65 1.60
N LYS A 110 -18.13 -2.71 1.08
CA LYS A 110 -17.26 -3.90 1.21
C LYS A 110 -16.95 -4.24 2.67
N LYS A 111 -16.67 -3.22 3.49
CA LYS A 111 -16.45 -3.37 4.93
C LYS A 111 -17.66 -3.95 5.65
N GLU A 112 -18.87 -3.50 5.31
CA GLU A 112 -20.11 -4.04 5.87
C GLU A 112 -20.29 -5.53 5.51
N GLU A 113 -20.01 -5.91 4.27
CA GLU A 113 -20.09 -7.31 3.81
C GLU A 113 -19.08 -8.19 4.57
N LEU A 114 -17.84 -7.71 4.76
CA LEU A 114 -16.83 -8.42 5.52
C LEU A 114 -17.17 -8.53 7.01
N ASN A 115 -17.73 -7.49 7.62
CA ASN A 115 -18.17 -7.52 9.01
C ASN A 115 -19.28 -8.55 9.23
N LYS A 116 -20.27 -8.65 8.32
CA LYS A 116 -21.30 -9.69 8.36
C LYS A 116 -20.69 -11.10 8.29
N SER A 117 -19.73 -11.29 7.39
CA SER A 117 -19.01 -12.57 7.27
C SER A 117 -18.22 -12.91 8.54
N LEU A 118 -17.56 -11.92 9.13
CA LEU A 118 -16.82 -12.04 10.37
C LEU A 118 -17.74 -12.43 11.55
N GLU A 119 -18.91 -11.80 11.66
CA GLU A 119 -19.91 -12.12 12.67
C GLU A 119 -20.39 -13.57 12.54
N ILE A 120 -20.68 -14.04 11.32
CA ILE A 120 -21.05 -15.44 11.07
C ILE A 120 -19.97 -16.40 11.51
N SER A 121 -18.70 -16.13 11.17
CA SER A 121 -17.57 -16.98 11.55
C SER A 121 -17.37 -16.99 13.07
N ASN A 122 -17.45 -15.85 13.72
CA ASN A 122 -17.35 -15.75 15.17
C ASN A 122 -18.50 -16.48 15.89
N ASN A 123 -19.72 -16.37 15.39
CA ASN A 123 -20.89 -17.09 15.95
C ASN A 123 -20.72 -18.61 15.82
N ARG A 124 -20.13 -19.09 14.71
CA ARG A 124 -19.80 -20.50 14.56
C ARG A 124 -18.76 -20.96 15.60
N LEU A 125 -17.66 -20.20 15.74
CA LEU A 125 -16.61 -20.52 16.70
C LEU A 125 -17.06 -20.40 18.18
N SER A 126 -18.09 -19.58 18.46
CA SER A 126 -18.69 -19.46 19.78
C SER A 126 -19.77 -20.50 20.07
N SER A 127 -20.17 -21.29 19.06
CA SER A 127 -21.18 -22.33 19.23
C SER A 127 -20.60 -23.60 19.84
N ASP A 128 -20.99 -23.97 21.05
CA ASP A 128 -20.57 -25.21 21.70
C ASP A 128 -20.85 -26.44 20.82
N LYS A 129 -21.98 -26.45 20.12
CA LYS A 129 -22.32 -27.54 19.20
C LYS A 129 -21.33 -27.66 18.05
N PHE A 130 -20.86 -26.55 17.51
CA PHE A 130 -19.88 -26.56 16.44
C PHE A 130 -18.52 -27.02 16.97
N VAL A 131 -18.04 -26.43 18.07
CA VAL A 131 -16.72 -26.72 18.63
C VAL A 131 -16.61 -28.17 19.09
N GLN A 132 -17.68 -28.75 19.64
CA GLN A 132 -17.68 -30.14 20.13
C GLN A 132 -17.83 -31.19 19.04
N ASN A 133 -18.51 -30.88 17.93
CA ASN A 133 -18.84 -31.87 16.88
C ASN A 133 -18.04 -31.68 15.58
N ALA A 134 -17.42 -30.52 15.36
CA ALA A 134 -16.63 -30.30 14.15
C ALA A 134 -15.26 -30.95 14.26
N LYS A 135 -14.72 -31.39 13.13
CA LYS A 135 -13.33 -31.83 13.07
C LYS A 135 -12.38 -30.64 13.38
N GLN A 136 -11.29 -30.91 14.05
CA GLN A 136 -10.30 -29.89 14.42
C GLN A 136 -9.86 -29.05 13.22
N GLU A 137 -9.66 -29.69 12.07
CA GLU A 137 -9.30 -29.02 10.81
C GLU A 137 -10.30 -27.93 10.40
N LEU A 138 -11.60 -28.17 10.56
CA LEU A 138 -12.65 -27.18 10.24
C LEU A 138 -12.66 -26.01 11.22
N ILE A 139 -12.37 -26.27 12.50
CA ILE A 139 -12.22 -25.22 13.51
C ILE A 139 -11.01 -24.35 13.19
N ASP A 140 -9.90 -24.95 12.77
CA ASP A 140 -8.68 -24.23 12.45
C ASP A 140 -8.84 -23.40 11.14
N GLN A 141 -9.54 -23.95 10.14
CA GLN A 141 -9.92 -23.22 8.93
C GLN A 141 -10.81 -22.01 9.25
N GLU A 142 -11.80 -22.15 10.14
CA GLU A 142 -12.68 -21.04 10.51
C GLU A 142 -11.90 -19.96 11.28
N LYS A 143 -10.96 -20.33 12.17
CA LYS A 143 -10.05 -19.38 12.83
C LYS A 143 -9.18 -18.63 11.82
N GLN A 144 -8.64 -19.33 10.83
CA GLN A 144 -7.85 -18.72 9.77
C GLN A 144 -8.69 -17.75 8.93
N ASN A 145 -9.96 -18.12 8.66
CA ASN A 145 -10.92 -17.24 7.98
C ASN A 145 -11.17 -15.95 8.76
N VAL A 146 -11.37 -16.03 10.08
CA VAL A 146 -11.52 -14.87 10.97
C VAL A 146 -10.29 -13.95 10.89
N GLN A 147 -9.08 -14.52 10.93
CA GLN A 147 -7.86 -13.72 10.79
C GLN A 147 -7.78 -13.01 9.44
N ASN A 148 -8.09 -13.72 8.36
CA ASN A 148 -8.10 -13.13 7.00
C ASN A 148 -9.14 -12.02 6.85
N LEU A 149 -10.34 -12.20 7.40
CA LEU A 149 -11.40 -11.18 7.38
C LEU A 149 -10.97 -9.92 8.16
N ASN A 150 -10.39 -10.09 9.34
CA ASN A 150 -9.87 -8.97 10.13
C ASN A 150 -8.78 -8.20 9.36
N SER A 151 -7.81 -8.89 8.77
CA SER A 151 -6.75 -8.25 7.97
C SER A 151 -7.31 -7.47 6.78
N GLN A 152 -8.35 -7.98 6.11
CA GLN A 152 -9.02 -7.27 5.01
C GLN A 152 -9.76 -6.02 5.52
N ILE A 153 -10.45 -6.10 6.67
CA ILE A 153 -11.14 -4.97 7.29
C ILE A 153 -10.13 -3.89 7.71
N GLU A 154 -9.01 -4.26 8.30
CA GLU A 154 -7.93 -3.34 8.66
C GLU A 154 -7.34 -2.63 7.44
N SER A 155 -7.09 -3.37 6.36
CA SER A 155 -6.62 -2.79 5.08
C SER A 155 -7.63 -1.77 4.53
N ILE A 156 -8.93 -2.08 4.54
CA ILE A 156 -9.97 -1.14 4.12
C ILE A 156 -10.00 0.09 5.03
N ASN A 157 -9.92 -0.07 6.36
CA ASN A 157 -9.90 1.04 7.29
C ASN A 157 -8.71 1.97 7.04
N SER A 158 -7.53 1.41 6.79
CA SER A 158 -6.33 2.19 6.44
C SER A 158 -6.53 2.99 5.16
N THR A 159 -7.13 2.37 4.13
CA THR A 159 -7.43 3.05 2.85
C THR A 159 -8.47 4.16 3.05
N LEU A 160 -9.57 3.89 3.78
CA LEU A 160 -10.57 4.91 4.09
C LEU A 160 -9.95 6.10 4.82
N LYS A 161 -9.11 5.84 5.83
CA LYS A 161 -8.41 6.91 6.55
C LYS A 161 -7.53 7.77 5.65
N SER A 162 -6.89 7.19 4.65
CA SER A 162 -6.07 7.95 3.68
C SER A 162 -6.90 8.71 2.66
N LEU A 163 -8.17 8.32 2.44
CA LEU A 163 -9.10 9.03 1.55
C LEU A 163 -9.93 10.11 2.26
N ASP A 164 -9.94 10.14 3.60
CA ASP A 164 -10.67 11.13 4.41
C ASP A 164 -9.79 12.33 4.84
N ASN A 165 -8.49 12.29 4.55
CA ASN A 165 -7.55 13.40 4.79
C ASN A 165 -7.45 14.28 3.54
#